data_36b8fb3c0a71acbf6d5381654de9aa1e
#
_entry.id   36b8fb3c0a71acbf6d5381654de9aa1e
#
_cell.length_a   1.000
_cell.length_b   1.000
_cell.length_c   1.000
_cell.angle_alpha   90.00
_cell.angle_beta   90.00
_cell.angle_gamma   90.00
#
_symmetry.space_group_name_H-M   'P 1'
#
loop_
_entity.id
_entity.type
_entity.pdbx_description
1 polymer ?
#
loop_
_entity_poly.entity_id
_entity_poly.type
_entity_poly.pdbx_seq_one_letter_code
_entity_poly.pdbx_strand_id
1 'polypeptide(L)'
;MFFSKADCALYLDILQHHCAKERVAILGYCLMPNHVHLIAVPKAADALSRAIGETHRRYSRHINTAQEWQGHLWQGRFSSFPMDESHLLMAARYIELNPVRAGLVRLPAKYTWSSVHAHLAGKDDALVQVKPLLDLVADWPGFLRAGLEDSERDMLRRHERTGRPAGHDKFIGRIEQRLERKLKKQKPGPKSASKK
;
A
#
# COMPACT_ATOMS: atom_id res chain seq x y z
N MET A 1 9.88 13.32 -4.15
CA MET A 1 8.65 13.55 -3.35
C MET A 1 9.01 13.80 -1.89
N PHE A 2 9.85 12.99 -1.30
CA PHE A 2 10.45 13.22 0.02
C PHE A 2 11.87 13.76 -0.19
N PHE A 3 12.11 15.03 0.20
CA PHE A 3 13.37 15.72 -0.03
C PHE A 3 14.29 15.67 1.20
N SER A 4 13.70 15.39 2.38
CA SER A 4 14.40 15.32 3.65
C SER A 4 13.80 14.25 4.57
N LYS A 5 14.53 13.93 5.66
CA LYS A 5 14.00 13.07 6.72
C LYS A 5 12.81 13.73 7.42
N ALA A 6 12.78 15.06 7.53
CA ALA A 6 11.67 15.80 8.11
C ALA A 6 10.40 15.64 7.28
N ASP A 7 10.49 15.57 5.95
CA ASP A 7 9.33 15.35 5.07
C ASP A 7 8.71 13.97 5.29
N CYS A 8 9.55 12.94 5.46
CA CYS A 8 9.07 11.60 5.77
C CYS A 8 8.36 11.56 7.14
N ALA A 9 8.95 12.17 8.16
CA ALA A 9 8.36 12.24 9.49
C ALA A 9 7.02 12.99 9.45
N LEU A 10 6.97 14.14 8.83
CA LEU A 10 5.74 14.93 8.66
C LEU A 10 4.65 14.15 7.92
N TYR A 11 5.03 13.42 6.85
CA TYR A 11 4.06 12.61 6.13
C TYR A 11 3.44 11.53 7.02
N LEU A 12 4.26 10.83 7.83
CA LEU A 12 3.79 9.82 8.77
C LEU A 12 2.88 10.42 9.85
N ASP A 13 3.21 11.59 10.40
CA ASP A 13 2.38 12.28 11.39
C ASP A 13 1.01 12.67 10.82
N ILE A 14 0.98 13.22 9.61
CA ILE A 14 -0.27 13.57 8.92
C ILE A 14 -1.08 12.31 8.64
N LEU A 15 -0.43 11.24 8.15
CA LEU A 15 -1.08 9.96 7.85
C LEU A 15 -1.69 9.33 9.10
N GLN A 16 -0.93 9.29 10.21
CA GLN A 16 -1.39 8.79 11.50
C GLN A 16 -2.65 9.52 11.96
N HIS A 17 -2.61 10.86 11.95
CA HIS A 17 -3.74 11.69 12.36
C HIS A 17 -5.01 11.36 11.55
N HIS A 18 -4.89 11.31 10.22
CA HIS A 18 -6.06 11.07 9.37
C HIS A 18 -6.54 9.62 9.40
N CYS A 19 -5.63 8.65 9.50
CA CYS A 19 -6.00 7.25 9.68
C CYS A 19 -6.73 7.02 11.01
N ALA A 20 -6.27 7.62 12.11
CA ALA A 20 -6.96 7.56 13.41
C ALA A 20 -8.36 8.20 13.33
N LYS A 21 -8.48 9.40 12.76
CA LYS A 21 -9.74 10.12 12.59
C LYS A 21 -10.77 9.31 11.78
N GLU A 22 -10.35 8.73 10.68
CA GLU A 22 -11.22 8.00 9.75
C GLU A 22 -11.34 6.51 10.10
N ARG A 23 -10.73 6.06 11.19
CA ARG A 23 -10.72 4.66 11.65
C ARG A 23 -10.17 3.71 10.58
N VAL A 24 -9.02 4.04 10.01
CA VAL A 24 -8.25 3.19 9.11
C VAL A 24 -7.08 2.62 9.90
N ALA A 25 -7.03 1.29 10.05
CA ALA A 25 -5.87 0.62 10.62
C ALA A 25 -4.80 0.44 9.54
N ILE A 26 -3.55 0.75 9.86
CA ILE A 26 -2.40 0.49 9.00
C ILE A 26 -1.70 -0.77 9.52
N LEU A 27 -1.54 -1.76 8.65
CA LEU A 27 -0.86 -3.03 8.97
C LEU A 27 0.57 -3.07 8.44
N GLY A 28 0.91 -2.18 7.52
CA GLY A 28 2.26 -2.08 6.98
C GLY A 28 2.41 -0.84 6.11
N TYR A 29 3.62 -0.28 6.09
CA TYR A 29 3.95 0.85 5.23
C TYR A 29 5.41 0.83 4.80
N CYS A 30 5.69 1.50 3.68
CA CYS A 30 7.02 1.84 3.24
C CYS A 30 6.98 3.15 2.45
N LEU A 31 7.69 4.17 2.92
CA LEU A 31 7.88 5.43 2.19
C LEU A 31 9.10 5.29 1.28
N MET A 32 8.87 5.14 -0.01
CA MET A 32 9.93 5.17 -1.01
C MET A 32 10.21 6.62 -1.44
N PRO A 33 11.38 6.97 -2.00
CA PRO A 33 11.70 8.35 -2.34
C PRO A 33 10.66 9.08 -3.19
N ASN A 34 9.92 8.35 -4.04
CA ASN A 34 8.98 8.91 -5.01
C ASN A 34 7.55 8.32 -4.95
N HIS A 35 7.27 7.41 -4.01
CA HIS A 35 5.95 6.82 -3.82
C HIS A 35 5.80 6.22 -2.42
N VAL A 36 4.58 5.84 -2.08
CA VAL A 36 4.24 5.24 -0.77
C VAL A 36 3.48 3.96 -0.98
N HIS A 37 3.86 2.92 -0.24
CA HIS A 37 3.10 1.70 -0.11
C HIS A 37 2.43 1.63 1.26
N LEU A 38 1.16 1.24 1.29
CA LEU A 38 0.38 1.07 2.52
C LEU A 38 -0.42 -0.24 2.46
N ILE A 39 -0.49 -0.94 3.57
CA ILE A 39 -1.50 -1.97 3.82
C ILE A 39 -2.46 -1.39 4.84
N ALA A 40 -3.71 -1.21 4.44
CA ALA A 40 -4.71 -0.49 5.21
C ALA A 40 -6.02 -1.27 5.32
N VAL A 41 -6.65 -1.20 6.49
CA VAL A 41 -7.95 -1.81 6.77
C VAL A 41 -8.93 -0.72 7.21
N PRO A 42 -9.77 -0.21 6.28
CA PRO A 42 -10.78 0.80 6.61
C PRO A 42 -11.99 0.17 7.30
N LYS A 43 -12.58 0.86 8.29
CA LYS A 43 -13.83 0.45 8.94
C LYS A 43 -15.10 0.87 8.19
N ALA A 44 -15.00 1.83 7.26
CA ALA A 44 -16.11 2.30 6.44
C ALA A 44 -15.68 2.43 4.96
N ALA A 45 -16.62 2.38 4.05
CA ALA A 45 -16.37 2.30 2.60
C ALA A 45 -15.56 3.49 2.05
N ASP A 46 -15.78 4.69 2.59
CA ASP A 46 -15.12 5.94 2.16
C ASP A 46 -13.97 6.37 3.07
N ALA A 47 -13.74 5.66 4.20
CA ALA A 47 -12.72 6.01 5.19
C ALA A 47 -11.31 6.08 4.59
N LEU A 48 -10.96 5.11 3.72
CA LEU A 48 -9.66 5.08 3.06
C LEU A 48 -9.46 6.30 2.16
N SER A 49 -10.46 6.66 1.36
CA SER A 49 -10.38 7.80 0.45
C SER A 49 -10.27 9.13 1.20
N ARG A 50 -10.97 9.28 2.33
CA ARG A 50 -10.85 10.48 3.18
C ARG A 50 -9.50 10.54 3.87
N ALA A 51 -9.04 9.45 4.49
CA ALA A 51 -7.76 9.43 5.20
C ALA A 51 -6.58 9.71 4.28
N ILE A 52 -6.45 8.96 3.18
CA ILE A 52 -5.31 9.10 2.26
C ILE A 52 -5.41 10.38 1.43
N GLY A 53 -6.63 10.72 0.96
CA GLY A 53 -6.85 11.95 0.19
C GLY A 53 -6.48 13.20 0.97
N GLU A 54 -6.89 13.30 2.25
CA GLU A 54 -6.56 14.44 3.10
C GLU A 54 -5.07 14.46 3.48
N THR A 55 -4.47 13.30 3.73
CA THR A 55 -3.03 13.18 3.95
C THR A 55 -2.24 13.72 2.75
N HIS A 56 -2.56 13.27 1.55
CA HIS A 56 -1.90 13.71 0.32
C HIS A 56 -2.12 15.20 0.06
N ARG A 57 -3.31 15.71 0.28
CA ARG A 57 -3.63 17.13 0.11
C ARG A 57 -2.80 18.02 1.04
N ARG A 58 -2.73 17.68 2.34
CA ARG A 58 -1.98 18.46 3.34
C ARG A 58 -0.50 18.38 3.10
N TYR A 59 0.01 17.19 2.81
CA TYR A 59 1.43 17.00 2.50
C TYR A 59 1.84 17.77 1.24
N SER A 60 1.04 17.69 0.15
CA SER A 60 1.30 18.45 -1.08
C SER A 60 1.36 19.94 -0.82
N ARG A 61 0.43 20.48 -0.01
CA ARG A 61 0.44 21.90 0.35
C ARG A 61 1.72 22.29 1.07
N HIS A 62 2.17 21.47 2.04
CA HIS A 62 3.42 21.71 2.76
C HIS A 62 4.62 21.76 1.81
N ILE A 63 4.78 20.74 0.96
CA ILE A 63 5.90 20.68 0.02
C ILE A 63 5.85 21.82 -0.99
N ASN A 64 4.69 22.12 -1.58
CA ASN A 64 4.55 23.22 -2.52
C ASN A 64 4.91 24.56 -1.90
N THR A 65 4.49 24.81 -0.64
CA THR A 65 4.87 26.02 0.08
C THR A 65 6.38 26.05 0.35
N ALA A 66 6.97 24.94 0.83
CA ALA A 66 8.39 24.89 1.18
C ALA A 66 9.33 24.98 -0.04
N GLN A 67 8.88 24.54 -1.21
CA GLN A 67 9.64 24.55 -2.47
C GLN A 67 9.24 25.69 -3.41
N GLU A 68 8.31 26.55 -3.00
CA GLU A 68 7.72 27.60 -3.84
C GLU A 68 7.14 27.08 -5.16
N TRP A 69 6.59 25.86 -5.12
CA TRP A 69 6.00 25.18 -6.27
C TRP A 69 4.50 25.39 -6.38
N GLN A 70 3.98 25.21 -7.59
CA GLN A 70 2.57 25.13 -7.90
C GLN A 70 2.24 23.82 -8.59
N GLY A 71 0.97 23.37 -8.46
CA GLY A 71 0.50 22.17 -9.15
C GLY A 71 0.49 20.91 -8.29
N HIS A 72 0.54 19.76 -8.96
CA HIS A 72 0.32 18.47 -8.34
C HIS A 72 1.64 17.80 -7.94
N LEU A 73 1.82 17.45 -6.66
CA LEU A 73 2.93 16.64 -6.18
C LEU A 73 2.76 15.15 -6.57
N TRP A 74 1.52 14.67 -6.54
CA TRP A 74 1.16 13.29 -6.87
C TRP A 74 0.72 13.17 -8.32
N GLN A 75 1.04 12.04 -8.97
CA GLN A 75 0.63 11.79 -10.37
C GLN A 75 -0.89 11.67 -10.54
N GLY A 76 -1.63 11.45 -9.45
CA GLY A 76 -3.08 11.31 -9.47
C GLY A 76 -3.60 10.81 -8.12
N ARG A 77 -4.84 10.29 -8.13
CA ARG A 77 -5.41 9.63 -6.95
C ARG A 77 -4.62 8.37 -6.64
N PHE A 78 -4.55 8.00 -5.34
CA PHE A 78 -3.92 6.74 -4.95
C PHE A 78 -4.61 5.54 -5.60
N SER A 79 -3.83 4.53 -5.95
CA SER A 79 -4.33 3.23 -6.41
C SER A 79 -4.52 2.32 -5.20
N SER A 80 -5.56 1.49 -5.23
CA SER A 80 -5.80 0.49 -4.18
C SER A 80 -6.49 -0.75 -4.76
N PHE A 81 -6.26 -1.89 -4.15
CA PHE A 81 -6.96 -3.13 -4.47
C PHE A 81 -7.16 -3.97 -3.20
N PRO A 82 -8.31 -4.61 -3.02
CA PRO A 82 -8.55 -5.50 -1.90
C PRO A 82 -7.81 -6.83 -2.08
N MET A 83 -7.36 -7.41 -0.97
CA MET A 83 -6.57 -8.64 -0.93
C MET A 83 -7.20 -9.66 0.02
N ASP A 84 -7.09 -10.95 -0.30
CA ASP A 84 -7.27 -12.01 0.68
C ASP A 84 -5.98 -12.20 1.52
N GLU A 85 -6.02 -13.11 2.49
CA GLU A 85 -4.94 -13.29 3.47
C GLU A 85 -3.61 -13.69 2.83
N SER A 86 -3.63 -14.60 1.84
CA SER A 86 -2.41 -15.04 1.16
C SER A 86 -1.74 -13.91 0.37
N HIS A 87 -2.54 -13.08 -0.30
CA HIS A 87 -2.04 -11.92 -1.03
C HIS A 87 -1.65 -10.77 -0.09
N LEU A 88 -2.30 -10.67 1.08
CA LEU A 88 -1.91 -9.73 2.14
C LEU A 88 -0.49 -10.00 2.63
N LEU A 89 -0.16 -11.26 2.94
CA LEU A 89 1.20 -11.64 3.36
C LEU A 89 2.22 -11.38 2.25
N MET A 90 1.89 -11.72 1.00
CA MET A 90 2.74 -11.43 -0.14
C MET A 90 2.98 -9.92 -0.30
N ALA A 91 1.94 -9.10 -0.14
CA ALA A 91 2.06 -7.63 -0.19
C ALA A 91 2.90 -7.09 0.97
N ALA A 92 2.76 -7.63 2.19
CA ALA A 92 3.57 -7.23 3.34
C ALA A 92 5.06 -7.47 3.08
N ARG A 93 5.41 -8.66 2.60
CA ARG A 93 6.78 -9.00 2.19
C ARG A 93 7.28 -8.08 1.06
N TYR A 94 6.44 -7.84 0.06
CA TYR A 94 6.76 -6.97 -1.06
C TYR A 94 7.15 -5.56 -0.62
N ILE A 95 6.34 -4.92 0.23
CA ILE A 95 6.58 -3.54 0.64
C ILE A 95 7.77 -3.41 1.58
N GLU A 96 8.00 -4.36 2.49
CA GLU A 96 9.11 -4.31 3.42
C GLU A 96 10.46 -4.64 2.76
N LEU A 97 10.46 -5.45 1.71
CA LEU A 97 11.66 -5.73 0.89
C LEU A 97 11.87 -4.70 -0.24
N ASN A 98 10.94 -3.76 -0.45
CA ASN A 98 11.03 -2.79 -1.53
C ASN A 98 12.31 -1.94 -1.49
N PRO A 99 12.76 -1.41 -0.32
CA PRO A 99 14.01 -0.65 -0.24
C PRO A 99 15.25 -1.46 -0.60
N VAL A 100 15.27 -2.75 -0.26
CA VAL A 100 16.39 -3.66 -0.64
C VAL A 100 16.40 -3.89 -2.14
N ARG A 101 15.24 -4.16 -2.74
CA ARG A 101 15.11 -4.35 -4.19
C ARG A 101 15.44 -3.09 -4.98
N ALA A 102 15.15 -1.92 -4.43
CA ALA A 102 15.51 -0.64 -5.02
C ALA A 102 16.99 -0.26 -4.81
N GLY A 103 17.79 -1.12 -4.15
CA GLY A 103 19.21 -0.87 -3.87
C GLY A 103 19.46 0.26 -2.86
N LEU A 104 18.44 0.71 -2.12
CA LEU A 104 18.57 1.78 -1.13
C LEU A 104 19.28 1.32 0.14
N VAL A 105 19.08 0.06 0.51
CA VAL A 105 19.73 -0.61 1.65
C VAL A 105 20.00 -2.07 1.32
N ARG A 106 20.97 -2.68 2.05
CA ARG A 106 21.29 -4.12 1.91
C ARG A 106 20.35 -5.02 2.71
N LEU A 107 19.80 -4.52 3.82
CA LEU A 107 18.91 -5.26 4.72
C LEU A 107 17.66 -4.41 4.99
N PRO A 108 16.45 -4.98 5.03
CA PRO A 108 15.22 -4.21 5.25
C PRO A 108 15.25 -3.46 6.58
N ALA A 109 15.82 -4.05 7.63
CA ALA A 109 16.01 -3.41 8.95
C ALA A 109 16.92 -2.18 8.94
N LYS A 110 17.56 -1.83 7.83
CA LYS A 110 18.36 -0.60 7.70
C LYS A 110 17.59 0.54 7.06
N TYR A 111 16.34 0.31 6.63
CA TYR A 111 15.50 1.33 6.04
C TYR A 111 14.55 1.94 7.07
N THR A 112 14.79 3.16 7.47
CA THR A 112 14.09 3.85 8.57
C THR A 112 12.59 4.07 8.29
N TRP A 113 12.22 4.27 7.02
CA TRP A 113 10.88 4.73 6.62
C TRP A 113 9.96 3.57 6.22
N SER A 114 9.94 2.52 7.04
CA SER A 114 9.15 1.30 6.81
C SER A 114 8.69 0.72 8.14
N SER A 115 7.53 0.04 8.12
CA SER A 115 6.97 -0.72 9.25
C SER A 115 7.80 -1.94 9.65
N VAL A 116 8.85 -2.29 8.90
CA VAL A 116 9.69 -3.46 9.15
C VAL A 116 10.25 -3.50 10.58
N HIS A 117 10.58 -2.35 11.14
CA HIS A 117 11.12 -2.26 12.52
C HIS A 117 10.09 -2.70 13.56
N ALA A 118 8.83 -2.26 13.40
CA ALA A 118 7.73 -2.63 14.28
C ALA A 118 7.45 -4.14 14.21
N HIS A 119 7.40 -4.71 13.00
CA HIS A 119 7.22 -6.15 12.81
C HIS A 119 8.37 -6.98 13.37
N LEU A 120 9.62 -6.58 13.13
CA LEU A 120 10.80 -7.25 13.71
C LEU A 120 10.86 -7.18 15.22
N ALA A 121 10.38 -6.08 15.82
CA ALA A 121 10.30 -5.90 17.27
C ALA A 121 9.05 -6.56 17.89
N GLY A 122 8.08 -7.00 17.09
CA GLY A 122 6.80 -7.53 17.57
C GLY A 122 5.94 -6.50 18.31
N LYS A 123 6.10 -5.22 18.03
CA LYS A 123 5.49 -4.11 18.76
C LYS A 123 4.97 -3.03 17.82
N ASP A 124 3.74 -2.57 18.07
CA ASP A 124 3.13 -1.46 17.35
C ASP A 124 4.03 -0.21 17.44
N ASP A 125 4.11 0.55 16.35
CA ASP A 125 4.64 1.91 16.37
C ASP A 125 3.48 2.93 16.42
N ALA A 126 3.79 4.21 16.19
CA ALA A 126 2.78 5.27 16.23
C ALA A 126 1.68 5.12 15.15
N LEU A 127 1.94 4.38 14.07
CA LEU A 127 1.05 4.23 12.91
C LEU A 127 0.62 2.78 12.70
N VAL A 128 1.56 1.82 12.76
CA VAL A 128 1.31 0.43 12.37
C VAL A 128 0.83 -0.44 13.53
N GLN A 129 -0.15 -1.30 13.24
CA GLN A 129 -0.62 -2.38 14.11
C GLN A 129 -0.04 -3.70 13.59
N VAL A 130 0.91 -4.29 14.31
CA VAL A 130 1.66 -5.47 13.85
C VAL A 130 0.93 -6.78 14.09
N LYS A 131 0.11 -6.84 15.15
CA LYS A 131 -0.54 -8.08 15.58
C LYS A 131 -1.28 -8.83 14.46
N PRO A 132 -2.10 -8.18 13.58
CA PRO A 132 -2.83 -8.91 12.55
C PRO A 132 -1.95 -9.68 11.56
N LEU A 133 -0.74 -9.20 11.28
CA LEU A 133 0.21 -9.89 10.41
C LEU A 133 1.06 -10.91 11.18
N LEU A 134 1.46 -10.60 12.41
CA LEU A 134 2.25 -11.51 13.23
C LEU A 134 1.45 -12.71 13.76
N ASP A 135 0.13 -12.61 13.88
CA ASP A 135 -0.74 -13.76 14.16
C ASP A 135 -0.74 -14.78 12.99
N LEU A 136 -0.44 -14.32 11.77
CA LEU A 136 -0.35 -15.17 10.58
C LEU A 136 1.06 -15.74 10.36
N VAL A 137 2.11 -15.05 10.84
CA VAL A 137 3.51 -15.42 10.63
C VAL A 137 4.31 -15.18 11.89
N ALA A 138 4.64 -16.25 12.62
CA ALA A 138 5.39 -16.18 13.88
C ALA A 138 6.88 -15.82 13.68
N ASP A 139 7.53 -16.33 12.63
CA ASP A 139 8.94 -16.00 12.29
C ASP A 139 8.98 -14.93 11.18
N TRP A 140 8.80 -13.67 11.56
CA TRP A 140 8.85 -12.56 10.62
C TRP A 140 10.22 -12.39 9.94
N PRO A 141 11.36 -12.53 10.65
CA PRO A 141 12.67 -12.54 10.01
C PRO A 141 12.83 -13.63 8.95
N GLY A 142 12.41 -14.86 9.25
CA GLY A 142 12.41 -15.98 8.30
C GLY A 142 11.52 -15.73 7.09
N PHE A 143 10.31 -15.18 7.34
CA PHE A 143 9.37 -14.79 6.32
C PHE A 143 9.97 -13.75 5.33
N LEU A 144 10.70 -12.75 5.81
CA LEU A 144 11.38 -11.78 4.94
C LEU A 144 12.57 -12.40 4.20
N ARG A 145 13.35 -13.28 4.84
CA ARG A 145 14.49 -13.98 4.20
C ARG A 145 14.07 -14.88 3.04
N ALA A 146 12.87 -15.43 3.08
CA ALA A 146 12.34 -16.25 1.98
C ALA A 146 12.21 -15.47 0.66
N GLY A 147 12.19 -14.11 0.72
CA GLY A 147 12.12 -13.29 -0.47
C GLY A 147 10.77 -13.37 -1.20
N LEU A 148 10.73 -12.85 -2.42
CA LEU A 148 9.57 -12.89 -3.33
C LEU A 148 10.02 -13.39 -4.69
N GLU A 149 9.26 -14.32 -5.24
CA GLU A 149 9.40 -14.74 -6.62
C GLU A 149 9.04 -13.61 -7.59
N ASP A 150 9.66 -13.59 -8.76
CA ASP A 150 9.39 -12.59 -9.80
C ASP A 150 7.91 -12.61 -10.23
N SER A 151 7.33 -13.81 -10.31
CA SER A 151 5.92 -14.03 -10.62
C SER A 151 4.95 -13.38 -9.61
N GLU A 152 5.25 -13.48 -8.31
CA GLU A 152 4.48 -12.88 -7.21
C GLU A 152 4.53 -11.35 -7.29
N ARG A 153 5.72 -10.83 -7.56
CA ARG A 153 5.94 -9.39 -7.74
C ARG A 153 5.16 -8.83 -8.92
N ASP A 154 5.22 -9.52 -10.08
CA ASP A 154 4.53 -9.08 -11.29
C ASP A 154 3.00 -9.16 -11.13
N MET A 155 2.53 -10.12 -10.35
CA MET A 155 1.13 -10.23 -9.98
C MET A 155 0.69 -9.02 -9.13
N LEU A 156 1.41 -8.66 -8.06
CA LEU A 156 1.09 -7.50 -7.23
C LEU A 156 1.08 -6.21 -8.06
N ARG A 157 2.09 -5.98 -8.90
CA ARG A 157 2.14 -4.82 -9.81
C ARG A 157 0.97 -4.75 -10.78
N ARG A 158 0.49 -5.92 -11.24
CA ARG A 158 -0.71 -5.99 -12.09
C ARG A 158 -1.96 -5.55 -11.35
N HIS A 159 -2.13 -6.00 -10.08
CA HIS A 159 -3.26 -5.59 -9.24
C HIS A 159 -3.19 -4.11 -8.89
N GLU A 160 -2.02 -3.59 -8.54
CA GLU A 160 -1.79 -2.16 -8.31
C GLU A 160 -2.22 -1.31 -9.52
N ARG A 161 -1.83 -1.71 -10.73
CA ARG A 161 -2.18 -0.99 -11.97
C ARG A 161 -3.66 -1.09 -12.33
N THR A 162 -4.33 -2.21 -12.03
CA THR A 162 -5.71 -2.46 -12.45
C THR A 162 -6.75 -2.16 -11.39
N GLY A 163 -6.36 -2.05 -10.11
CA GLY A 163 -7.28 -1.93 -8.97
C GLY A 163 -8.15 -3.17 -8.73
N ARG A 164 -7.90 -4.29 -9.43
CA ARG A 164 -8.70 -5.50 -9.30
C ARG A 164 -8.34 -6.25 -8.02
N PRO A 165 -9.32 -6.91 -7.36
CA PRO A 165 -9.04 -7.73 -6.18
C PRO A 165 -7.97 -8.78 -6.43
N ALA A 166 -7.05 -8.95 -5.48
CA ALA A 166 -6.07 -10.02 -5.44
C ALA A 166 -6.55 -11.08 -4.46
N GLY A 167 -6.89 -12.26 -4.94
CA GLY A 167 -7.42 -13.33 -4.10
C GLY A 167 -7.93 -14.51 -4.89
N HIS A 168 -8.23 -15.59 -4.15
CA HIS A 168 -8.84 -16.79 -4.72
C HIS A 168 -10.27 -16.51 -5.23
N ASP A 169 -10.75 -17.34 -6.13
CA ASP A 169 -12.07 -17.20 -6.75
C ASP A 169 -13.22 -17.02 -5.76
N LYS A 170 -13.17 -17.71 -4.62
CA LYS A 170 -14.17 -17.58 -3.55
C LYS A 170 -14.16 -16.19 -2.90
N PHE A 171 -12.98 -15.59 -2.71
CA PHE A 171 -12.82 -14.22 -2.19
C PHE A 171 -13.36 -13.20 -3.20
N ILE A 172 -12.96 -13.32 -4.47
CA ILE A 172 -13.40 -12.42 -5.54
C ILE A 172 -14.92 -12.51 -5.72
N GLY A 173 -15.48 -13.71 -5.72
CA GLY A 173 -16.92 -13.93 -5.83
C GLY A 173 -17.73 -13.28 -4.70
N ARG A 174 -17.22 -13.31 -3.45
CA ARG A 174 -17.88 -12.60 -2.33
C ARG A 174 -17.88 -11.09 -2.52
N ILE A 175 -16.78 -10.52 -3.05
CA ILE A 175 -16.72 -9.08 -3.33
C ILE A 175 -17.65 -8.72 -4.49
N GLU A 176 -17.69 -9.52 -5.57
CA GLU A 176 -18.58 -9.31 -6.70
C GLU A 176 -20.05 -9.31 -6.27
N GLN A 177 -20.45 -10.28 -5.43
CA GLN A 177 -21.78 -10.37 -4.88
C GLN A 177 -22.15 -9.15 -4.01
N ARG A 178 -21.22 -8.70 -3.15
CA ARG A 178 -21.46 -7.55 -2.27
C ARG A 178 -21.54 -6.21 -3.00
N LEU A 179 -20.81 -6.08 -4.12
CA LEU A 179 -20.75 -4.85 -4.92
C LEU A 179 -21.71 -4.89 -6.12
N GLU A 180 -22.41 -6.01 -6.35
CA GLU A 180 -23.27 -6.26 -7.53
C GLU A 180 -22.54 -5.96 -8.85
N ARG A 181 -21.22 -6.20 -8.87
CA ARG A 181 -20.34 -5.83 -9.99
C ARG A 181 -19.34 -6.94 -10.31
N LYS A 182 -19.19 -7.27 -11.61
CA LYS A 182 -18.13 -8.19 -12.09
C LYS A 182 -16.76 -7.54 -11.99
N LEU A 183 -15.83 -8.19 -11.28
CA LEU A 183 -14.45 -7.72 -11.03
C LEU A 183 -13.43 -8.61 -11.73
N LYS A 184 -13.76 -9.87 -12.05
CA LYS A 184 -12.90 -10.76 -12.82
C LYS A 184 -12.63 -10.18 -14.21
N LYS A 185 -11.41 -10.44 -14.73
CA LYS A 185 -11.05 -10.03 -16.11
C LYS A 185 -12.02 -10.68 -17.10
N GLN A 186 -12.75 -9.87 -17.83
CA GLN A 186 -13.62 -10.33 -18.92
C GLN A 186 -12.81 -10.58 -20.19
N LYS A 187 -13.25 -11.52 -21.02
CA LYS A 187 -12.71 -11.67 -22.38
C LYS A 187 -12.97 -10.36 -23.15
N PRO A 188 -12.02 -9.91 -24.00
CA PRO A 188 -12.30 -8.78 -24.87
C PRO A 188 -13.56 -9.05 -25.69
N GLY A 189 -14.45 -8.06 -25.76
CA GLY A 189 -15.61 -8.13 -26.67
C GLY A 189 -15.16 -8.23 -28.14
N PRO A 190 -16.07 -8.59 -29.06
CA PRO A 190 -15.76 -8.60 -30.48
C PRO A 190 -15.26 -7.21 -30.90
N LYS A 191 -14.19 -7.17 -31.72
CA LYS A 191 -13.72 -5.92 -32.30
C LYS A 191 -14.87 -5.33 -33.12
N SER A 192 -15.19 -4.04 -32.91
CA SER A 192 -16.15 -3.36 -33.77
C SER A 192 -15.70 -3.50 -35.21
N ALA A 193 -16.58 -3.98 -36.10
CA ALA A 193 -16.27 -3.99 -37.53
C ALA A 193 -15.93 -2.56 -37.94
N SER A 194 -14.72 -2.33 -38.45
CA SER A 194 -14.36 -1.07 -39.05
C SER A 194 -15.31 -0.78 -40.20
N LYS A 195 -16.14 0.24 -40.06
CA LYS A 195 -16.89 0.76 -41.20
C LYS A 195 -15.85 1.20 -42.23
N LYS A 196 -15.83 0.49 -43.36
CA LYS A 196 -15.17 0.97 -44.59
C LYS A 196 -15.90 2.19 -45.13
#